data_974cf4d528aaa33b776f939e7ed0c3f9
#
_entry.id   974cf4d528aaa33b776f939e7ed0c3f9
#
_cell.length_a   1.000
_cell.length_b   1.000
_cell.length_c   1.000
_cell.angle_alpha   90.00
_cell.angle_beta   90.00
_cell.angle_gamma   90.00
#
_symmetry.space_group_name_H-M   'P 1'
#
loop_
_entity.id
_entity.type
_entity.pdbx_description
1 polymer ?
#
loop_
_entity_poly.entity_id
_entity_poly.type
_entity_poly.pdbx_seq_one_letter_code
_entity_poly.pdbx_strand_id
1 'polypeptide(L)'
;MFNIVEKKKIFMSVSALVIVAGLIAFFAMGFNADVDFTGGYTMSVKVVTEGDADLTADAADTKDDTSKDENKTDADADTKADDTNKDANTDANKDTSADTDKIADTTAKADGTTADTAKSADTTDGKEDNGLIKTQLVKSEKTAPLKTYEFSEDDVRKTVDAVAKVKASSVVKSEDGFVIKTNELDAKQASDVKQALADKYGAIKVISEDKVSATVGSELLGSSLQALLIAAVLMLIYISFRFELLSGLSAVLALIHDVLIMLSIYAIFRLPVNTSFIAAMLTIIGYSINATIVIFDRIRENTKYLKKETFSNIVNTSIWQSMGRSINTTVTTLITIVMVYILGVTSVREFALPIIIGLLCGTYSSIFLAGSFWCLFRGKKADAKVK
;
A
#
# COMPACT_ATOMS: atom_id res chain seq x y z
N MET A 1 33.55 11.49 17.12
CA MET A 1 32.23 11.01 16.68
C MET A 1 31.15 11.71 17.50
N PHE A 2 30.07 12.12 16.86
CA PHE A 2 28.91 12.68 17.55
C PHE A 2 28.28 11.61 18.44
N ASN A 3 28.01 11.92 19.71
CA ASN A 3 27.44 10.93 20.63
C ASN A 3 25.91 11.00 20.61
N ILE A 4 25.30 10.07 19.86
CA ILE A 4 23.84 9.98 19.66
C ILE A 4 23.16 9.62 20.98
N VAL A 5 23.75 8.67 21.74
CA VAL A 5 23.17 8.16 22.98
C VAL A 5 23.14 9.20 24.09
N GLU A 6 24.14 10.06 24.19
CA GLU A 6 24.14 11.18 25.15
C GLU A 6 23.06 12.22 24.81
N LYS A 7 22.83 12.47 23.52
CA LYS A 7 21.83 13.43 23.04
C LYS A 7 20.42 12.83 22.88
N LYS A 8 20.19 11.63 23.40
CA LYS A 8 18.88 10.95 23.33
C LYS A 8 17.69 11.83 23.73
N LYS A 9 17.87 12.69 24.74
CA LYS A 9 16.80 13.60 25.19
C LYS A 9 16.31 14.55 24.07
N ILE A 10 17.23 15.04 23.22
CA ILE A 10 16.88 15.95 22.11
C ILE A 10 16.02 15.20 21.09
N PHE A 11 16.46 14.01 20.65
CA PHE A 11 15.73 13.20 19.68
C PHE A 11 14.36 12.77 20.21
N MET A 12 14.31 12.32 21.49
CA MET A 12 13.05 11.98 22.14
C MET A 12 12.11 13.18 22.26
N SER A 13 12.63 14.38 22.57
CA SER A 13 11.81 15.59 22.69
C SER A 13 11.24 16.03 21.36
N VAL A 14 12.01 15.93 20.26
CA VAL A 14 11.52 16.25 18.91
C VAL A 14 10.38 15.31 18.52
N SER A 15 10.57 14.00 18.74
CA SER A 15 9.51 13.01 18.49
C SER A 15 8.27 13.24 19.37
N ALA A 16 8.47 13.50 20.66
CA ALA A 16 7.38 13.78 21.58
C ALA A 16 6.57 15.00 21.15
N LEU A 17 7.25 16.06 20.67
CA LEU A 17 6.59 17.28 20.17
C LEU A 17 5.68 16.96 18.98
N VAL A 18 6.16 16.17 18.00
CA VAL A 18 5.35 15.78 16.84
C VAL A 18 4.16 14.94 17.26
N ILE A 19 4.36 13.95 18.17
CA ILE A 19 3.30 13.08 18.67
C ILE A 19 2.24 13.91 19.42
N VAL A 20 2.66 14.84 20.31
CA VAL A 20 1.74 15.71 21.05
C VAL A 20 0.96 16.61 20.09
N ALA A 21 1.61 17.21 19.09
CA ALA A 21 0.94 18.01 18.07
C ALA A 21 -0.08 17.16 17.28
N GLY A 22 0.26 15.92 16.92
CA GLY A 22 -0.63 14.99 16.26
C GLY A 22 -1.83 14.60 17.13
N LEU A 23 -1.61 14.34 18.42
CA LEU A 23 -2.68 14.05 19.36
C LEU A 23 -3.63 15.25 19.51
N ILE A 24 -3.10 16.46 19.62
CA ILE A 24 -3.93 17.67 19.66
C ILE A 24 -4.77 17.80 18.39
N ALA A 25 -4.15 17.60 17.21
CA ALA A 25 -4.86 17.62 15.93
C ALA A 25 -5.94 16.53 15.87
N PHE A 26 -5.63 15.33 16.34
CA PHE A 26 -6.58 14.22 16.40
C PHE A 26 -7.78 14.52 17.30
N PHE A 27 -7.56 15.02 18.53
CA PHE A 27 -8.68 15.35 19.44
C PHE A 27 -9.47 16.56 18.99
N ALA A 28 -8.85 17.51 18.29
CA ALA A 28 -9.54 18.70 17.78
C ALA A 28 -10.37 18.43 16.52
N MET A 29 -9.87 17.60 15.61
CA MET A 29 -10.44 17.44 14.27
C MET A 29 -10.73 15.98 13.88
N GLY A 30 -10.30 14.99 14.65
CA GLY A 30 -10.38 13.55 14.31
C GLY A 30 -9.49 13.17 13.15
N PHE A 31 -9.52 11.90 12.74
CA PHE A 31 -8.94 11.46 11.48
C PHE A 31 -9.85 11.79 10.30
N ASN A 32 -9.23 12.04 9.15
CA ASN A 32 -9.93 12.17 7.88
C ASN A 32 -10.11 10.75 7.28
N ALA A 33 -11.14 10.02 7.78
CA ALA A 33 -11.47 8.70 7.24
C ALA A 33 -11.97 8.84 5.80
N ASP A 34 -11.42 8.05 4.89
CA ASP A 34 -11.82 8.03 3.49
C ASP A 34 -13.11 7.25 3.27
N VAL A 35 -13.64 7.32 2.06
CA VAL A 35 -14.86 6.61 1.64
C VAL A 35 -14.76 5.09 1.81
N ASP A 36 -13.56 4.54 1.80
CA ASP A 36 -13.29 3.13 2.08
C ASP A 36 -13.86 2.70 3.46
N PHE A 37 -13.81 3.58 4.43
CA PHE A 37 -14.22 3.30 5.81
C PHE A 37 -15.54 3.95 6.21
N THR A 38 -15.86 5.11 5.63
CA THR A 38 -17.10 5.82 5.92
C THR A 38 -18.27 5.39 5.03
N GLY A 39 -17.95 4.65 3.97
CA GLY A 39 -18.87 4.42 2.87
C GLY A 39 -18.95 5.64 1.96
N GLY A 40 -19.24 5.41 0.70
CA GLY A 40 -19.34 6.48 -0.29
C GLY A 40 -19.19 5.99 -1.72
N TYR A 41 -18.95 6.94 -2.59
CA TYR A 41 -18.80 6.72 -4.03
C TYR A 41 -17.51 7.36 -4.52
N THR A 42 -16.72 6.58 -5.24
CA THR A 42 -15.47 7.02 -5.87
C THR A 42 -15.59 6.88 -7.37
N MET A 43 -15.26 7.93 -8.10
CA MET A 43 -15.26 7.92 -9.55
C MET A 43 -13.96 8.53 -10.09
N SER A 44 -13.23 7.76 -10.91
CA SER A 44 -12.07 8.23 -11.65
C SER A 44 -12.46 8.55 -13.08
N VAL A 45 -12.21 9.78 -13.49
CA VAL A 45 -12.64 10.31 -14.78
C VAL A 45 -11.45 10.87 -15.54
N LYS A 46 -11.30 10.48 -16.81
CA LYS A 46 -10.41 11.11 -17.77
C LYS A 46 -11.21 12.04 -18.65
N VAL A 47 -10.72 13.24 -18.91
CA VAL A 47 -11.33 14.13 -19.90
C VAL A 47 -10.74 13.82 -21.26
N VAL A 48 -11.62 13.68 -22.26
CA VAL A 48 -11.24 13.36 -23.63
C VAL A 48 -10.99 14.67 -24.36
N THR A 49 -9.77 14.85 -24.87
CA THR A 49 -9.36 15.99 -25.69
C THR A 49 -9.42 15.63 -27.17
N GLU A 50 -9.39 16.65 -28.07
CA GLU A 50 -9.39 16.42 -29.53
C GLU A 50 -8.21 15.53 -30.01
N GLY A 51 -7.11 15.46 -29.24
CA GLY A 51 -5.97 14.56 -29.51
C GLY A 51 -6.22 13.08 -29.17
N ASP A 52 -7.23 12.79 -28.37
CA ASP A 52 -7.62 11.43 -27.98
C ASP A 52 -8.69 10.81 -28.90
N ALA A 53 -8.88 11.36 -30.10
CA ALA A 53 -9.94 10.98 -31.05
C ALA A 53 -9.92 9.50 -31.47
N ASP A 54 -8.76 8.83 -31.34
CA ASP A 54 -8.61 7.39 -31.63
C ASP A 54 -9.35 6.49 -30.60
N LEU A 55 -9.62 7.01 -29.39
CA LEU A 55 -10.36 6.29 -28.35
C LEU A 55 -11.89 6.34 -28.54
N THR A 56 -12.37 7.09 -29.55
CA THR A 56 -13.80 7.21 -29.84
C THR A 56 -14.27 6.22 -30.90
N ALA A 57 -13.38 5.56 -31.62
CA ALA A 57 -13.70 4.63 -32.71
C ALA A 57 -14.17 3.25 -32.15
N ASP A 58 -13.65 2.79 -31.03
CA ASP A 58 -14.02 1.49 -30.49
C ASP A 58 -15.40 1.41 -29.81
N ALA A 59 -16.07 2.54 -29.62
CA ALA A 59 -17.40 2.59 -29.01
C ALA A 59 -18.55 2.64 -30.01
N ALA A 60 -18.27 2.73 -31.33
CA ALA A 60 -19.28 2.87 -32.35
C ALA A 60 -19.71 1.55 -33.02
N ASP A 61 -18.97 0.45 -32.79
CA ASP A 61 -19.16 -0.81 -33.53
C ASP A 61 -19.98 -1.87 -32.78
N THR A 62 -20.76 -1.50 -31.76
CA THR A 62 -21.69 -2.41 -31.09
C THR A 62 -23.12 -1.90 -31.11
N LYS A 63 -23.59 -1.45 -32.28
CA LYS A 63 -25.02 -1.35 -32.58
C LYS A 63 -25.26 -1.91 -33.96
N ASP A 64 -25.99 -2.98 -33.95
CA ASP A 64 -26.71 -3.59 -35.06
C ASP A 64 -26.16 -4.96 -35.49
N ASP A 65 -26.58 -5.99 -34.81
CA ASP A 65 -26.89 -7.26 -35.46
C ASP A 65 -27.89 -8.05 -34.58
N THR A 66 -29.12 -7.64 -34.69
CA THR A 66 -30.27 -8.47 -34.30
C THR A 66 -31.27 -8.42 -35.44
N SER A 67 -31.14 -9.31 -36.44
CA SER A 67 -32.29 -9.95 -37.05
C SER A 67 -31.86 -10.92 -38.14
N LYS A 68 -32.55 -12.07 -38.11
CA LYS A 68 -32.74 -13.07 -39.18
C LYS A 68 -31.63 -14.12 -39.34
N ASP A 69 -31.88 -15.34 -39.46
CA ASP A 69 -33.09 -16.15 -39.57
C ASP A 69 -32.70 -17.63 -39.64
N GLU A 70 -33.59 -18.45 -39.14
CA GLU A 70 -34.01 -19.75 -39.69
C GLU A 70 -32.96 -20.83 -40.05
N ASN A 71 -32.96 -21.84 -39.23
CA ASN A 71 -33.37 -23.22 -39.60
C ASN A 71 -32.73 -23.83 -40.83
N LYS A 72 -31.82 -24.79 -40.64
CA LYS A 72 -31.89 -26.09 -41.36
C LYS A 72 -31.07 -27.18 -40.68
N THR A 73 -31.81 -28.18 -40.30
CA THR A 73 -31.47 -29.60 -40.09
C THR A 73 -30.64 -30.15 -41.23
N ASP A 74 -29.72 -31.03 -40.91
CA ASP A 74 -29.53 -32.48 -41.30
C ASP A 74 -28.05 -32.81 -41.12
N ALA A 75 -27.80 -33.76 -40.27
CA ALA A 75 -27.66 -35.19 -40.40
C ALA A 75 -26.35 -35.66 -41.04
N ASP A 76 -25.76 -36.56 -40.26
CA ASP A 76 -25.00 -37.73 -40.64
C ASP A 76 -23.50 -37.72 -40.88
N ALA A 77 -22.95 -38.51 -40.04
CA ALA A 77 -22.11 -39.73 -40.29
C ALA A 77 -20.59 -39.54 -40.35
N ASP A 78 -19.95 -40.02 -39.32
CA ASP A 78 -19.25 -41.31 -39.28
C ASP A 78 -17.80 -41.34 -39.85
N THR A 79 -17.00 -41.99 -39.09
CA THR A 79 -15.86 -42.86 -39.32
C THR A 79 -14.45 -42.38 -38.95
N LYS A 80 -13.99 -43.05 -37.89
CA LYS A 80 -12.77 -43.89 -37.73
C LYS A 80 -11.39 -43.26 -37.99
N ALA A 81 -10.61 -43.26 -36.93
CA ALA A 81 -9.57 -44.26 -36.52
C ALA A 81 -8.34 -44.29 -37.42
N ASP A 82 -7.20 -44.14 -36.86
CA ASP A 82 -6.05 -45.09 -36.71
C ASP A 82 -4.80 -44.29 -36.52
N ASP A 83 -4.10 -44.45 -35.46
CA ASP A 83 -3.11 -45.40 -35.02
C ASP A 83 -1.68 -45.19 -35.58
N THR A 84 -0.74 -45.49 -34.70
CA THR A 84 0.69 -45.81 -34.85
C THR A 84 1.67 -44.64 -34.82
N ASN A 85 2.45 -44.59 -33.83
CA ASN A 85 3.49 -45.49 -33.25
C ASN A 85 4.90 -45.02 -33.56
N LYS A 86 5.71 -45.05 -32.52
CA LYS A 86 7.09 -45.52 -32.40
C LYS A 86 8.25 -44.54 -32.59
N ASP A 87 8.89 -44.48 -31.49
CA ASP A 87 10.25 -45.00 -31.12
C ASP A 87 11.44 -44.16 -31.54
N ALA A 88 12.22 -43.94 -30.62
CA ALA A 88 13.47 -44.53 -30.10
C ALA A 88 14.57 -43.46 -30.18
N ASN A 89 15.23 -43.24 -29.17
CA ASN A 89 16.32 -43.92 -28.48
C ASN A 89 17.72 -43.33 -28.73
N THR A 90 18.47 -43.31 -27.67
CA THR A 90 19.91 -43.58 -27.45
C THR A 90 20.83 -42.39 -27.61
N ASP A 91 21.59 -42.16 -26.69
CA ASP A 91 22.67 -42.63 -25.85
C ASP A 91 23.80 -41.59 -25.77
N ALA A 92 24.23 -41.43 -24.60
CA ALA A 92 25.49 -41.77 -23.95
C ALA A 92 26.69 -40.81 -24.18
N ASN A 93 27.22 -40.35 -23.16
CA ASN A 93 28.48 -40.73 -22.49
C ASN A 93 29.29 -39.51 -22.06
N LYS A 94 29.57 -39.42 -20.79
CA LYS A 94 30.73 -39.85 -20.01
C LYS A 94 31.78 -38.80 -19.72
N ASP A 95 32.02 -38.69 -18.41
CA ASP A 95 33.25 -38.45 -17.67
C ASP A 95 33.95 -37.08 -17.78
N THR A 96 34.29 -36.39 -16.70
CA THR A 96 35.11 -36.79 -15.56
C THR A 96 35.20 -35.63 -14.56
N SER A 97 35.05 -35.94 -13.27
CA SER A 97 35.79 -35.52 -12.07
C SER A 97 36.34 -34.08 -11.98
N ALA A 98 36.26 -33.36 -10.91
CA ALA A 98 36.53 -33.61 -9.51
C ALA A 98 36.24 -32.40 -8.66
N ASP A 99 35.73 -32.67 -7.47
CA ASP A 99 36.10 -32.14 -6.16
C ASP A 99 36.06 -30.64 -5.87
N THR A 100 35.29 -30.31 -4.93
CA THR A 100 35.45 -29.72 -3.61
C THR A 100 34.37 -28.69 -3.24
N ASP A 101 33.89 -28.95 -2.08
CA ASP A 101 33.33 -28.12 -0.99
C ASP A 101 31.82 -27.91 -0.88
N LYS A 102 31.38 -28.66 0.12
CA LYS A 102 30.11 -28.56 0.83
C LYS A 102 29.93 -27.17 1.45
N ILE A 103 28.88 -26.47 1.05
CA ILE A 103 28.13 -25.61 1.97
C ILE A 103 26.65 -25.91 1.79
N ALA A 104 26.02 -26.35 2.85
CA ALA A 104 24.64 -26.76 2.91
C ALA A 104 23.69 -25.58 2.68
N ASP A 105 22.94 -25.69 1.61
CA ASP A 105 21.77 -24.84 1.34
C ASP A 105 20.51 -25.60 1.79
N THR A 106 19.90 -25.12 2.86
CA THR A 106 18.63 -25.65 3.37
C THR A 106 17.50 -24.75 2.85
N THR A 107 17.09 -24.98 1.63
CA THR A 107 15.84 -24.43 1.12
C THR A 107 14.66 -25.21 1.71
N ALA A 108 13.97 -24.61 2.66
CA ALA A 108 12.70 -25.12 3.16
C ALA A 108 11.61 -24.90 2.10
N LYS A 109 11.13 -26.00 1.58
CA LYS A 109 9.97 -26.13 0.73
C LYS A 109 8.72 -25.85 1.57
N ALA A 110 8.05 -24.74 1.31
CA ALA A 110 6.73 -24.50 1.88
C ALA A 110 5.67 -25.23 1.02
N ASP A 111 5.10 -26.24 1.63
CA ASP A 111 3.99 -27.01 1.09
C ASP A 111 2.68 -26.25 1.32
N GLY A 112 1.91 -26.09 0.26
CA GLY A 112 0.62 -25.41 0.31
C GLY A 112 -0.43 -26.33 0.90
N THR A 113 -1.03 -25.95 2.00
CA THR A 113 -2.25 -26.55 2.52
C THR A 113 -3.38 -25.56 2.44
N THR A 114 -4.24 -25.74 1.47
CA THR A 114 -5.57 -25.16 1.37
C THR A 114 -6.43 -25.69 2.50
N ALA A 115 -6.95 -24.83 3.35
CA ALA A 115 -8.03 -25.15 4.27
C ALA A 115 -9.34 -24.67 3.67
N ASP A 116 -10.10 -25.63 3.21
CA ASP A 116 -11.53 -25.57 2.91
C ASP A 116 -12.31 -25.46 4.23
N THR A 117 -13.16 -24.48 4.38
CA THR A 117 -14.44 -24.55 5.10
C THR A 117 -15.17 -23.20 5.11
N ALA A 118 -16.19 -23.06 4.31
CA ALA A 118 -17.50 -22.57 4.74
C ALA A 118 -18.49 -22.63 3.58
N LYS A 119 -19.28 -23.68 3.64
CA LYS A 119 -20.49 -23.86 2.83
C LYS A 119 -21.64 -23.22 3.58
N SER A 120 -22.26 -22.20 3.00
CA SER A 120 -23.68 -21.93 3.27
C SER A 120 -24.34 -21.35 2.04
N ALA A 121 -25.42 -21.99 1.69
CA ALA A 121 -26.29 -21.78 0.56
C ALA A 121 -26.94 -20.40 0.57
N ASP A 122 -27.08 -19.75 -0.59
CA ASP A 122 -28.42 -19.59 -1.14
C ASP A 122 -28.35 -19.28 -2.64
N THR A 123 -29.22 -19.91 -3.37
CA THR A 123 -29.45 -19.83 -4.80
C THR A 123 -30.17 -18.56 -5.16
N THR A 124 -29.57 -17.71 -5.99
CA THR A 124 -30.33 -16.92 -6.97
C THR A 124 -29.47 -16.69 -8.20
N ASP A 125 -30.04 -17.11 -9.29
CA ASP A 125 -29.67 -17.01 -10.69
C ASP A 125 -29.10 -15.61 -11.02
N GLY A 126 -27.81 -15.53 -11.34
CA GLY A 126 -27.15 -14.31 -11.76
C GLY A 126 -25.96 -14.67 -12.66
N LYS A 127 -26.15 -14.44 -13.95
CA LYS A 127 -25.10 -14.49 -14.96
C LYS A 127 -23.78 -14.02 -14.42
N GLU A 128 -22.75 -14.84 -14.56
CA GLU A 128 -21.34 -14.49 -14.39
C GLU A 128 -21.00 -13.33 -15.36
N ASP A 129 -20.97 -12.14 -14.82
CA ASP A 129 -20.43 -10.96 -15.52
C ASP A 129 -18.92 -11.00 -15.29
N ASN A 130 -18.19 -11.48 -16.29
CA ASN A 130 -16.74 -11.40 -16.34
C ASN A 130 -16.34 -9.93 -16.13
N GLY A 131 -15.64 -9.64 -15.00
CA GLY A 131 -15.22 -8.31 -14.57
C GLY A 131 -14.23 -7.62 -15.51
N LEU A 132 -14.62 -7.40 -16.75
CA LEU A 132 -14.00 -6.39 -17.58
C LEU A 132 -14.58 -5.05 -17.13
N ILE A 133 -13.73 -4.17 -16.61
CA ILE A 133 -14.05 -2.78 -16.30
C ILE A 133 -14.59 -2.16 -17.58
N LYS A 134 -15.92 -2.05 -17.69
CA LYS A 134 -16.57 -1.39 -18.82
C LYS A 134 -16.28 0.11 -18.71
N THR A 135 -15.23 0.56 -19.39
CA THR A 135 -14.91 1.97 -19.51
C THR A 135 -16.07 2.68 -20.22
N GLN A 136 -16.79 3.53 -19.51
CA GLN A 136 -17.98 4.19 -20.02
C GLN A 136 -17.60 5.57 -20.56
N LEU A 137 -17.80 5.79 -21.87
CA LEU A 137 -17.65 7.10 -22.49
C LEU A 137 -18.97 7.87 -22.38
N VAL A 138 -18.94 9.01 -21.71
CA VAL A 138 -20.08 9.92 -21.60
C VAL A 138 -19.78 11.16 -22.45
N LYS A 139 -20.58 11.39 -23.48
CA LYS A 139 -20.45 12.56 -24.40
C LYS A 139 -21.52 13.58 -24.05
N SER A 140 -21.19 14.86 -24.17
CA SER A 140 -22.17 15.93 -24.16
C SER A 140 -22.73 16.14 -25.54
N GLU A 141 -24.05 16.35 -25.64
CA GLU A 141 -24.70 16.85 -26.85
C GLU A 141 -24.53 18.38 -27.02
N LYS A 142 -24.10 19.07 -25.94
CA LYS A 142 -24.09 20.53 -25.84
C LYS A 142 -22.71 21.15 -26.02
N THR A 143 -21.64 20.42 -25.73
CA THR A 143 -20.28 20.96 -25.67
C THR A 143 -19.33 20.11 -26.49
N ALA A 144 -18.57 20.74 -27.40
CA ALA A 144 -17.51 20.05 -28.15
C ALA A 144 -16.30 19.74 -27.23
N PRO A 145 -15.48 18.71 -27.55
CA PRO A 145 -14.26 18.42 -26.82
C PRO A 145 -13.34 19.64 -26.77
N LEU A 146 -12.70 19.86 -25.64
CA LEU A 146 -11.78 21.00 -25.43
C LEU A 146 -10.45 20.76 -26.12
N LYS A 147 -9.87 21.81 -26.73
CA LYS A 147 -8.54 21.75 -27.38
C LYS A 147 -7.42 21.77 -26.37
N THR A 148 -7.58 22.45 -25.27
CA THR A 148 -6.63 22.55 -24.17
C THR A 148 -7.40 22.65 -22.87
N TYR A 149 -6.84 22.05 -21.83
CA TYR A 149 -7.61 21.73 -20.68
C TYR A 149 -6.97 22.32 -19.40
N GLU A 150 -7.60 23.37 -18.89
CA GLU A 150 -7.35 23.88 -17.53
C GLU A 150 -8.60 23.65 -16.69
N PHE A 151 -8.53 22.82 -15.67
CA PHE A 151 -9.58 22.72 -14.68
C PHE A 151 -9.06 22.91 -13.26
N SER A 152 -9.90 23.53 -12.46
CA SER A 152 -9.69 23.67 -11.04
C SER A 152 -10.43 22.58 -10.28
N GLU A 153 -9.80 21.98 -9.28
CA GLU A 153 -10.44 21.04 -8.36
C GLU A 153 -11.68 21.64 -7.72
N ASP A 154 -11.66 22.96 -7.42
CA ASP A 154 -12.80 23.70 -6.87
C ASP A 154 -13.97 23.78 -7.84
N ASP A 155 -13.72 23.88 -9.13
CA ASP A 155 -14.76 23.93 -10.15
C ASP A 155 -15.45 22.58 -10.34
N VAL A 156 -14.68 21.49 -10.32
CA VAL A 156 -15.22 20.13 -10.33
C VAL A 156 -16.05 19.90 -9.08
N ARG A 157 -15.53 20.26 -7.91
CA ARG A 157 -16.22 20.15 -6.63
C ARG A 157 -17.55 20.87 -6.63
N LYS A 158 -17.57 22.14 -7.04
CA LYS A 158 -18.81 22.95 -7.14
C LYS A 158 -19.84 22.31 -8.07
N THR A 159 -19.38 21.74 -9.20
CA THR A 159 -20.27 21.06 -10.16
C THR A 159 -20.88 19.83 -9.54
N VAL A 160 -20.08 18.99 -8.85
CA VAL A 160 -20.55 17.79 -8.16
C VAL A 160 -21.52 18.14 -7.03
N ASP A 161 -21.15 19.09 -6.17
CA ASP A 161 -21.98 19.53 -5.04
C ASP A 161 -23.35 20.08 -5.49
N ALA A 162 -23.36 20.84 -6.59
CA ALA A 162 -24.60 21.42 -7.13
C ALA A 162 -25.55 20.38 -7.72
N VAL A 163 -25.01 19.36 -8.41
CA VAL A 163 -25.81 18.35 -9.13
C VAL A 163 -26.20 17.20 -8.20
N ALA A 164 -25.25 16.65 -7.48
CA ALA A 164 -25.51 15.53 -6.56
C ALA A 164 -26.30 15.93 -5.33
N LYS A 165 -26.32 17.23 -4.98
CA LYS A 165 -26.83 17.76 -3.69
C LYS A 165 -26.18 17.11 -2.47
N VAL A 166 -24.99 16.54 -2.67
CA VAL A 166 -24.16 15.87 -1.68
C VAL A 166 -22.79 16.50 -1.76
N LYS A 167 -22.18 16.79 -0.61
CA LYS A 167 -20.88 17.43 -0.53
C LYS A 167 -19.78 16.44 -0.98
N ALA A 168 -18.99 16.84 -1.97
CA ALA A 168 -17.82 16.06 -2.36
C ALA A 168 -16.79 16.03 -1.22
N SER A 169 -16.42 14.83 -0.78
CA SER A 169 -15.43 14.62 0.28
C SER A 169 -14.03 15.00 -0.19
N SER A 170 -13.69 14.62 -1.42
CA SER A 170 -12.39 14.92 -2.02
C SER A 170 -12.51 15.00 -3.54
N VAL A 171 -11.77 15.91 -4.14
CA VAL A 171 -11.53 15.97 -5.59
C VAL A 171 -10.04 16.13 -5.77
N VAL A 172 -9.41 15.18 -6.46
CA VAL A 172 -7.96 15.15 -6.68
C VAL A 172 -7.69 15.14 -8.18
N LYS A 173 -6.83 16.05 -8.64
CA LYS A 173 -6.40 16.10 -10.03
C LYS A 173 -5.50 14.89 -10.34
N SER A 174 -5.78 14.22 -11.46
CA SER A 174 -4.93 13.20 -12.09
C SER A 174 -4.32 13.76 -13.37
N GLU A 175 -3.37 13.08 -14.00
CA GLU A 175 -2.66 13.58 -15.19
C GLU A 175 -3.62 14.05 -16.30
N ASP A 176 -4.62 13.24 -16.62
CA ASP A 176 -5.57 13.49 -17.72
C ASP A 176 -7.01 13.71 -17.23
N GLY A 177 -7.23 13.89 -15.93
CA GLY A 177 -8.57 13.98 -15.40
C GLY A 177 -8.59 14.22 -13.89
N PHE A 178 -9.55 13.59 -13.21
CA PHE A 178 -9.74 13.78 -11.78
C PHE A 178 -10.38 12.55 -11.12
N VAL A 179 -10.09 12.37 -9.83
CA VAL A 179 -10.73 11.41 -8.96
C VAL A 179 -11.66 12.16 -8.01
N ILE A 180 -12.93 11.78 -8.04
CA ILE A 180 -13.98 12.37 -7.19
C ILE A 180 -14.36 11.33 -6.16
N LYS A 181 -14.33 11.72 -4.88
CA LYS A 181 -14.83 10.93 -3.75
C LYS A 181 -15.97 11.71 -3.09
N THR A 182 -17.12 11.08 -2.97
CA THR A 182 -18.32 11.68 -2.38
C THR A 182 -18.91 10.73 -1.34
N ASN A 183 -19.85 11.24 -0.57
CA ASN A 183 -20.75 10.38 0.18
C ASN A 183 -21.55 9.49 -0.77
N GLU A 184 -22.26 8.51 -0.25
CA GLU A 184 -23.04 7.57 -1.04
C GLU A 184 -23.96 8.30 -2.04
N LEU A 185 -23.86 7.93 -3.32
CA LEU A 185 -24.70 8.43 -4.39
C LEU A 185 -25.66 7.35 -4.88
N ASP A 186 -26.89 7.75 -5.19
CA ASP A 186 -27.82 6.91 -5.93
C ASP A 186 -27.39 6.81 -7.40
N ALA A 187 -27.80 5.73 -8.09
CA ALA A 187 -27.47 5.51 -9.49
C ALA A 187 -27.88 6.70 -10.40
N LYS A 188 -28.98 7.35 -10.08
CA LYS A 188 -29.45 8.54 -10.79
C LYS A 188 -28.52 9.73 -10.56
N GLN A 189 -28.17 10.01 -9.30
CA GLN A 189 -27.25 11.08 -8.96
C GLN A 189 -25.88 10.89 -9.61
N ALA A 190 -25.35 9.66 -9.61
CA ALA A 190 -24.10 9.32 -10.28
C ALA A 190 -24.18 9.58 -11.79
N SER A 191 -25.30 9.22 -12.43
CA SER A 191 -25.53 9.51 -13.84
C SER A 191 -25.65 11.02 -14.12
N ASP A 192 -26.38 11.74 -13.27
CA ASP A 192 -26.54 13.20 -13.40
C ASP A 192 -25.19 13.94 -13.25
N VAL A 193 -24.34 13.49 -12.33
CA VAL A 193 -22.97 14.01 -12.15
C VAL A 193 -22.10 13.75 -13.38
N LYS A 194 -22.13 12.52 -13.91
CA LYS A 194 -21.39 12.19 -15.15
C LYS A 194 -21.83 13.07 -16.31
N GLN A 195 -23.13 13.24 -16.50
CA GLN A 195 -23.67 14.08 -17.58
C GLN A 195 -23.28 15.55 -17.38
N ALA A 196 -23.37 16.09 -16.16
CA ALA A 196 -23.00 17.48 -15.88
C ALA A 196 -21.50 17.73 -16.11
N LEU A 197 -20.65 16.77 -15.77
CA LEU A 197 -19.22 16.85 -16.06
C LEU A 197 -18.96 16.76 -17.57
N ALA A 198 -19.65 15.88 -18.29
CA ALA A 198 -19.58 15.83 -19.74
C ALA A 198 -20.07 17.13 -20.38
N ASP A 199 -21.18 17.70 -19.92
CA ASP A 199 -21.72 18.96 -20.40
C ASP A 199 -20.75 20.14 -20.18
N LYS A 200 -19.96 20.08 -19.10
CA LYS A 200 -18.97 21.13 -18.79
C LYS A 200 -17.67 20.95 -19.56
N TYR A 201 -17.20 19.73 -19.73
CA TYR A 201 -15.88 19.41 -20.28
C TYR A 201 -15.93 18.78 -21.69
N GLY A 202 -17.11 18.60 -22.27
CA GLY A 202 -17.34 18.12 -23.63
C GLY A 202 -17.45 16.61 -23.75
N ALA A 203 -16.46 15.85 -23.27
CA ALA A 203 -16.51 14.40 -23.23
C ALA A 203 -15.64 13.88 -22.06
N ILE A 204 -16.16 12.91 -21.34
CA ILE A 204 -15.45 12.26 -20.24
C ILE A 204 -15.46 10.75 -20.42
N LYS A 205 -14.34 10.12 -20.04
CA LYS A 205 -14.20 8.67 -19.99
C LYS A 205 -14.12 8.27 -18.52
N VAL A 206 -15.09 7.52 -18.02
CA VAL A 206 -15.05 6.96 -16.67
C VAL A 206 -14.10 5.77 -16.70
N ILE A 207 -13.01 5.85 -15.93
CA ILE A 207 -11.99 4.82 -15.84
C ILE A 207 -12.37 3.78 -14.80
N SER A 208 -12.78 4.23 -13.60
CA SER A 208 -13.27 3.37 -12.54
C SER A 208 -14.42 4.04 -11.79
N GLU A 209 -15.30 3.22 -11.29
CA GLU A 209 -16.46 3.62 -10.51
C GLU A 209 -16.66 2.59 -9.41
N ASP A 210 -16.49 3.02 -8.16
CA ASP A 210 -16.57 2.17 -7.00
C ASP A 210 -17.57 2.74 -6.01
N LYS A 211 -18.48 1.89 -5.53
CA LYS A 211 -19.44 2.22 -4.49
C LYS A 211 -19.22 1.33 -3.28
N VAL A 212 -18.92 1.94 -2.15
CA VAL A 212 -18.78 1.27 -0.87
C VAL A 212 -19.93 1.67 0.02
N SER A 213 -20.72 0.69 0.48
CA SER A 213 -21.76 1.01 1.48
C SER A 213 -21.14 1.27 2.87
N ALA A 214 -21.79 2.07 3.67
CA ALA A 214 -21.34 2.38 5.03
C ALA A 214 -21.15 1.12 5.90
N THR A 215 -21.96 0.08 5.67
CA THR A 215 -21.83 -1.21 6.37
C THR A 215 -20.53 -1.92 5.99
N VAL A 216 -20.23 -2.03 4.69
CA VAL A 216 -19.00 -2.62 4.19
C VAL A 216 -17.78 -1.81 4.64
N GLY A 217 -17.85 -0.48 4.59
CA GLY A 217 -16.78 0.39 5.07
C GLY A 217 -16.44 0.17 6.55
N SER A 218 -17.45 0.05 7.41
CA SER A 218 -17.24 -0.23 8.84
C SER A 218 -16.65 -1.62 9.09
N GLU A 219 -17.04 -2.62 8.30
CA GLU A 219 -16.49 -3.97 8.37
C GLU A 219 -15.02 -4.00 7.89
N LEU A 220 -14.69 -3.29 6.81
CA LEU A 220 -13.32 -3.13 6.32
C LEU A 220 -12.43 -2.46 7.36
N LEU A 221 -12.91 -1.41 8.04
CA LEU A 221 -12.18 -0.76 9.12
C LEU A 221 -11.91 -1.75 10.26
N GLY A 222 -12.94 -2.49 10.71
CA GLY A 222 -12.81 -3.50 11.75
C GLY A 222 -11.79 -4.57 11.42
N SER A 223 -11.88 -5.15 10.22
CA SER A 223 -10.97 -6.18 9.72
C SER A 223 -9.54 -5.65 9.57
N SER A 224 -9.37 -4.42 9.10
CA SER A 224 -8.05 -3.77 8.97
C SER A 224 -7.39 -3.54 10.32
N LEU A 225 -8.15 -3.10 11.34
CA LEU A 225 -7.63 -2.94 12.70
C LEU A 225 -7.29 -4.28 13.35
N GLN A 226 -8.08 -5.32 13.11
CA GLN A 226 -7.77 -6.68 13.57
C GLN A 226 -6.48 -7.21 12.92
N ALA A 227 -6.32 -7.04 11.61
CA ALA A 227 -5.11 -7.42 10.90
C ALA A 227 -3.87 -6.71 11.45
N LEU A 228 -3.97 -5.41 11.72
CA LEU A 228 -2.90 -4.61 12.31
C LEU A 228 -2.53 -5.13 13.72
N LEU A 229 -3.53 -5.42 14.55
CA LEU A 229 -3.32 -5.95 15.89
C LEU A 229 -2.66 -7.33 15.86
N ILE A 230 -3.15 -8.25 15.01
CA ILE A 230 -2.59 -9.60 14.86
C ILE A 230 -1.14 -9.51 14.37
N ALA A 231 -0.86 -8.68 13.36
CA ALA A 231 0.50 -8.48 12.87
C ALA A 231 1.43 -7.92 13.95
N ALA A 232 0.96 -6.94 14.74
CA ALA A 232 1.73 -6.41 15.87
C ALA A 232 2.03 -7.48 16.92
N VAL A 233 1.05 -8.31 17.29
CA VAL A 233 1.24 -9.41 18.26
C VAL A 233 2.22 -10.45 17.74
N LEU A 234 2.10 -10.89 16.48
CA LEU A 234 3.03 -11.83 15.86
C LEU A 234 4.45 -11.28 15.80
N MET A 235 4.61 -10.00 15.49
CA MET A 235 5.90 -9.31 15.53
C MET A 235 6.49 -9.27 16.94
N LEU A 236 5.69 -8.98 17.96
CA LEU A 236 6.11 -9.01 19.36
C LEU A 236 6.60 -10.39 19.77
N ILE A 237 5.89 -11.45 19.40
CA ILE A 237 6.27 -12.83 19.64
C ILE A 237 7.60 -13.12 18.96
N TYR A 238 7.76 -12.81 17.68
CA TYR A 238 8.99 -13.02 16.92
C TYR A 238 10.19 -12.31 17.58
N ILE A 239 10.03 -11.04 17.95
CA ILE A 239 11.08 -10.24 18.59
C ILE A 239 11.46 -10.84 19.96
N SER A 240 10.48 -11.29 20.74
CA SER A 240 10.71 -11.90 22.06
C SER A 240 11.52 -13.19 22.00
N PHE A 241 11.31 -13.99 20.94
CA PHE A 241 12.12 -15.20 20.72
C PHE A 241 13.51 -14.89 20.16
N ARG A 242 13.63 -13.86 19.30
CA ARG A 242 14.86 -13.56 18.58
C ARG A 242 15.86 -12.75 19.39
N PHE A 243 15.39 -11.92 20.33
CA PHE A 243 16.19 -10.92 21.03
C PHE A 243 16.11 -11.08 22.57
N GLU A 244 17.12 -10.53 23.27
CA GLU A 244 17.06 -10.35 24.72
C GLU A 244 15.89 -9.43 25.10
N LEU A 245 15.27 -9.66 26.24
CA LEU A 245 14.07 -8.95 26.69
C LEU A 245 14.21 -7.41 26.58
N LEU A 246 15.33 -6.84 27.02
CA LEU A 246 15.54 -5.39 27.01
C LEU A 246 15.70 -4.82 25.60
N SER A 247 16.36 -5.55 24.70
CA SER A 247 16.48 -5.14 23.30
C SER A 247 15.15 -5.32 22.58
N GLY A 248 14.43 -6.40 22.85
CA GLY A 248 13.08 -6.63 22.32
C GLY A 248 12.11 -5.52 22.71
N LEU A 249 12.05 -5.15 23.99
CA LEU A 249 11.22 -4.06 24.47
C LEU A 249 11.58 -2.71 23.83
N SER A 250 12.88 -2.48 23.57
CA SER A 250 13.36 -1.27 22.91
C SER A 250 12.92 -1.20 21.44
N ALA A 251 12.96 -2.34 20.74
CA ALA A 251 12.48 -2.44 19.37
C ALA A 251 10.97 -2.18 19.27
N VAL A 252 10.21 -2.77 20.17
CA VAL A 252 8.75 -2.56 20.24
C VAL A 252 8.40 -1.10 20.50
N LEU A 253 9.11 -0.44 21.43
CA LEU A 253 8.87 0.98 21.70
C LEU A 253 9.21 1.86 20.50
N ALA A 254 10.24 1.50 19.73
CA ALA A 254 10.57 2.18 18.49
C ALA A 254 9.47 1.99 17.42
N LEU A 255 8.89 0.79 17.30
CA LEU A 255 7.77 0.54 16.39
C LEU A 255 6.50 1.31 16.79
N ILE A 256 6.16 1.33 18.07
CA ILE A 256 5.03 2.12 18.57
C ILE A 256 5.24 3.61 18.25
N HIS A 257 6.45 4.11 18.47
CA HIS A 257 6.82 5.47 18.09
C HIS A 257 6.57 5.73 16.61
N ASP A 258 6.99 4.83 15.70
CA ASP A 258 6.85 5.01 14.26
C ASP A 258 5.38 5.07 13.83
N VAL A 259 4.56 4.18 14.38
CA VAL A 259 3.10 4.19 14.17
C VAL A 259 2.49 5.50 14.67
N LEU A 260 2.87 5.96 15.86
CA LEU A 260 2.36 7.22 16.42
C LEU A 260 2.77 8.43 15.59
N ILE A 261 4.00 8.48 15.07
CA ILE A 261 4.45 9.58 14.19
C ILE A 261 3.66 9.56 12.87
N MET A 262 3.47 8.39 12.25
CA MET A 262 2.67 8.27 11.03
C MET A 262 1.24 8.76 11.25
N LEU A 263 0.58 8.31 12.30
CA LEU A 263 -0.77 8.75 12.66
C LEU A 263 -0.81 10.26 12.96
N SER A 264 0.23 10.79 13.65
CA SER A 264 0.34 12.22 13.94
C SER A 264 0.45 13.06 12.67
N ILE A 265 1.28 12.65 11.72
CA ILE A 265 1.44 13.35 10.43
C ILE A 265 0.12 13.33 9.67
N TYR A 266 -0.58 12.19 9.61
CA TYR A 266 -1.87 12.07 8.96
C TYR A 266 -2.95 12.93 9.60
N ALA A 267 -2.97 13.03 10.94
CA ALA A 267 -3.90 13.89 11.66
C ALA A 267 -3.60 15.40 11.42
N ILE A 268 -2.32 15.80 11.47
CA ILE A 268 -1.90 17.22 11.31
C ILE A 268 -2.21 17.71 9.90
N PHE A 269 -1.83 16.93 8.87
CA PHE A 269 -2.01 17.32 7.47
C PHE A 269 -3.37 16.93 6.90
N ARG A 270 -4.25 16.36 7.71
CA ARG A 270 -5.60 15.93 7.30
C ARG A 270 -5.58 14.98 6.10
N LEU A 271 -4.54 14.15 5.98
CA LEU A 271 -4.43 13.17 4.92
C LEU A 271 -5.52 12.11 5.05
N PRO A 272 -6.06 11.60 3.93
CA PRO A 272 -7.10 10.58 3.97
C PRO A 272 -6.53 9.26 4.50
N VAL A 273 -7.22 8.67 5.48
CA VAL A 273 -6.93 7.33 6.01
C VAL A 273 -7.82 6.35 5.28
N ASN A 274 -7.23 5.52 4.45
CA ASN A 274 -7.89 4.51 3.61
C ASN A 274 -7.24 3.12 3.80
N THR A 275 -7.72 2.14 3.07
CA THR A 275 -7.18 0.76 3.09
C THR A 275 -5.70 0.73 2.67
N SER A 276 -5.30 1.56 1.70
CA SER A 276 -3.92 1.71 1.26
C SER A 276 -3.00 2.21 2.38
N PHE A 277 -3.47 3.12 3.22
CA PHE A 277 -2.73 3.58 4.40
C PHE A 277 -2.47 2.43 5.40
N ILE A 278 -3.47 1.58 5.68
CA ILE A 278 -3.29 0.44 6.58
C ILE A 278 -2.29 -0.56 6.02
N ALA A 279 -2.39 -0.88 4.72
CA ALA A 279 -1.45 -1.77 4.05
C ALA A 279 -0.01 -1.21 4.07
N ALA A 280 0.14 0.08 3.84
CA ALA A 280 1.43 0.76 3.95
C ALA A 280 1.97 0.73 5.38
N MET A 281 1.12 0.95 6.40
CA MET A 281 1.51 0.88 7.81
C MET A 281 2.04 -0.51 8.18
N LEU A 282 1.37 -1.59 7.74
CA LEU A 282 1.85 -2.96 7.95
C LEU A 282 3.22 -3.19 7.29
N THR A 283 3.40 -2.67 6.07
CA THR A 283 4.67 -2.75 5.34
C THR A 283 5.79 -2.03 6.11
N ILE A 284 5.52 -0.84 6.62
CA ILE A 284 6.50 -0.02 7.36
C ILE A 284 6.88 -0.64 8.70
N ILE A 285 5.95 -1.26 9.41
CA ILE A 285 6.25 -2.01 10.64
C ILE A 285 7.31 -3.08 10.33
N GLY A 286 7.16 -3.84 9.24
CA GLY A 286 8.15 -4.83 8.82
C GLY A 286 9.49 -4.21 8.40
N TYR A 287 9.48 -3.09 7.69
CA TYR A 287 10.69 -2.42 7.26
C TYR A 287 11.46 -1.78 8.42
N SER A 288 10.78 -1.09 9.33
CA SER A 288 11.37 -0.43 10.49
C SER A 288 12.04 -1.43 11.44
N ILE A 289 11.38 -2.56 11.70
CA ILE A 289 11.99 -3.60 12.54
C ILE A 289 13.26 -4.18 11.92
N ASN A 290 13.29 -4.37 10.60
CA ASN A 290 14.49 -4.85 9.90
C ASN A 290 15.68 -3.90 10.09
N ALA A 291 15.46 -2.59 9.97
CA ALA A 291 16.52 -1.59 10.20
C ALA A 291 17.01 -1.62 11.65
N THR A 292 16.10 -1.75 12.61
CA THR A 292 16.42 -1.85 14.04
C THR A 292 17.21 -3.12 14.35
N ILE A 293 16.84 -4.27 13.76
CA ILE A 293 17.54 -5.55 13.91
C ILE A 293 19.00 -5.43 13.49
N VAL A 294 19.28 -4.81 12.35
CA VAL A 294 20.65 -4.64 11.85
C VAL A 294 21.54 -3.90 12.87
N ILE A 295 21.00 -2.85 13.49
CA ILE A 295 21.73 -2.09 14.52
C ILE A 295 21.91 -2.93 15.79
N PHE A 296 20.87 -3.66 16.22
CA PHE A 296 20.93 -4.48 17.43
C PHE A 296 21.86 -5.67 17.29
N ASP A 297 21.91 -6.32 16.14
CA ASP A 297 22.88 -7.37 15.88
C ASP A 297 24.31 -6.82 15.95
N ARG A 298 24.54 -5.62 15.42
CA ARG A 298 25.84 -4.97 15.53
C ARG A 298 26.20 -4.60 16.98
N ILE A 299 25.24 -4.15 17.78
CA ILE A 299 25.45 -3.90 19.21
C ILE A 299 25.83 -5.21 19.93
N ARG A 300 25.15 -6.32 19.65
CA ARG A 300 25.43 -7.63 20.24
C ARG A 300 26.81 -8.14 19.85
N GLU A 301 27.19 -7.96 18.58
CA GLU A 301 28.53 -8.31 18.10
C GLU A 301 29.59 -7.48 18.85
N ASN A 302 29.47 -6.17 18.87
CA ASN A 302 30.42 -5.28 19.52
C ASN A 302 30.50 -5.50 21.03
N THR A 303 29.41 -5.91 21.68
CA THR A 303 29.42 -6.25 23.12
C THR A 303 30.38 -7.40 23.43
N LYS A 304 30.65 -8.32 22.49
CA LYS A 304 31.61 -9.41 22.64
C LYS A 304 33.06 -8.94 22.48
N TYR A 305 33.30 -7.95 21.62
CA TYR A 305 34.65 -7.48 21.29
C TYR A 305 35.10 -6.29 22.13
N LEU A 306 34.19 -5.36 22.47
CA LEU A 306 34.50 -4.12 23.18
C LEU A 306 34.24 -4.22 24.70
N LYS A 307 34.69 -5.30 25.34
CA LYS A 307 34.43 -5.58 26.76
C LYS A 307 34.98 -4.53 27.76
N LYS A 308 35.88 -3.67 27.34
CA LYS A 308 36.46 -2.61 28.21
C LYS A 308 35.67 -1.29 28.15
N GLU A 309 34.76 -1.18 27.22
CA GLU A 309 33.96 0.03 26.98
C GLU A 309 32.66 0.01 27.81
N THR A 310 32.06 1.17 27.97
CA THR A 310 30.70 1.29 28.51
C THR A 310 29.67 0.84 27.48
N PHE A 311 28.54 0.30 27.92
CA PHE A 311 27.50 -0.14 26.97
C PHE A 311 26.99 1.01 26.13
N SER A 312 26.87 2.24 26.67
CA SER A 312 26.50 3.44 25.92
C SER A 312 27.49 3.73 24.79
N ASN A 313 28.77 3.57 24.99
CA ASN A 313 29.80 3.73 23.95
C ASN A 313 29.71 2.63 22.89
N ILE A 314 29.47 1.39 23.32
CA ILE A 314 29.27 0.24 22.41
C ILE A 314 28.08 0.51 21.48
N VAL A 315 26.95 0.95 22.04
CA VAL A 315 25.75 1.29 21.28
C VAL A 315 26.05 2.42 20.28
N ASN A 316 26.69 3.51 20.72
CA ASN A 316 27.03 4.64 19.86
C ASN A 316 27.96 4.21 18.69
N THR A 317 29.00 3.42 19.00
CA THR A 317 29.91 2.88 17.98
C THR A 317 29.19 1.97 17.00
N SER A 318 28.30 1.12 17.47
CA SER A 318 27.51 0.20 16.63
C SER A 318 26.56 0.94 15.70
N ILE A 319 25.91 2.00 16.17
CA ILE A 319 25.06 2.85 15.34
C ILE A 319 25.88 3.45 14.19
N TRP A 320 27.06 4.03 14.48
CA TRP A 320 27.92 4.59 13.44
C TRP A 320 28.41 3.57 12.42
N GLN A 321 28.75 2.36 12.87
CA GLN A 321 29.19 1.27 12.00
C GLN A 321 28.06 0.76 11.09
N SER A 322 26.81 0.80 11.54
CA SER A 322 25.64 0.34 10.79
C SER A 322 24.97 1.44 9.99
N MET A 323 25.26 2.71 10.28
CA MET A 323 24.57 3.89 9.72
C MET A 323 24.64 3.92 8.20
N GLY A 324 25.82 3.71 7.61
CA GLY A 324 25.99 3.73 6.15
C GLY A 324 25.10 2.70 5.45
N ARG A 325 25.02 1.48 6.01
CA ARG A 325 24.14 0.43 5.47
C ARG A 325 22.67 0.81 5.61
N SER A 326 22.25 1.29 6.78
CA SER A 326 20.86 1.67 7.04
C SER A 326 20.42 2.84 6.15
N ILE A 327 21.25 3.86 5.98
CA ILE A 327 20.96 4.99 5.10
C ILE A 327 20.90 4.54 3.64
N ASN A 328 21.87 3.77 3.16
CA ASN A 328 21.91 3.33 1.76
C ASN A 328 20.68 2.47 1.41
N THR A 329 20.29 1.54 2.29
CA THR A 329 19.09 0.72 2.05
C THR A 329 17.82 1.57 2.04
N THR A 330 17.70 2.55 2.92
CA THR A 330 16.56 3.47 2.93
C THR A 330 16.55 4.35 1.69
N VAL A 331 17.70 4.91 1.28
CA VAL A 331 17.78 5.77 0.09
C VAL A 331 17.41 5.01 -1.17
N THR A 332 17.90 3.78 -1.36
CA THR A 332 17.53 2.96 -2.53
C THR A 332 16.04 2.67 -2.59
N THR A 333 15.43 2.31 -1.46
CA THR A 333 13.98 2.08 -1.37
C THR A 333 13.20 3.39 -1.56
N LEU A 334 13.69 4.48 -0.98
CA LEU A 334 13.07 5.79 -1.10
C LEU A 334 13.05 6.30 -2.55
N ILE A 335 14.15 6.13 -3.28
CA ILE A 335 14.21 6.49 -4.72
C ILE A 335 13.13 5.75 -5.48
N THR A 336 13.02 4.43 -5.27
CA THR A 336 12.02 3.60 -5.97
C THR A 336 10.59 4.07 -5.66
N ILE A 337 10.25 4.25 -4.37
CA ILE A 337 8.88 4.61 -3.99
C ILE A 337 8.53 6.06 -4.34
N VAL A 338 9.51 6.98 -4.34
CA VAL A 338 9.32 8.35 -4.81
C VAL A 338 9.04 8.38 -6.31
N MET A 339 9.75 7.56 -7.11
CA MET A 339 9.44 7.43 -8.55
C MET A 339 8.03 6.89 -8.77
N VAL A 340 7.61 5.91 -7.97
CA VAL A 340 6.23 5.40 -7.98
C VAL A 340 5.22 6.49 -7.58
N TYR A 341 5.56 7.34 -6.62
CA TYR A 341 4.71 8.48 -6.21
C TYR A 341 4.58 9.53 -7.31
N ILE A 342 5.67 9.84 -8.02
CA ILE A 342 5.68 10.86 -9.08
C ILE A 342 4.97 10.35 -10.34
N LEU A 343 5.31 9.14 -10.80
CA LEU A 343 4.84 8.58 -12.07
C LEU A 343 3.59 7.69 -11.93
N GLY A 344 3.19 7.34 -10.72
CA GLY A 344 2.08 6.44 -10.49
C GLY A 344 0.71 7.11 -10.62
N VAL A 345 -0.31 6.32 -10.93
CA VAL A 345 -1.71 6.74 -10.89
C VAL A 345 -2.15 7.06 -9.45
N THR A 346 -3.26 7.77 -9.29
CA THR A 346 -3.72 8.29 -7.98
C THR A 346 -3.80 7.23 -6.90
N SER A 347 -4.35 6.04 -7.18
CA SER A 347 -4.45 4.95 -6.21
C SER A 347 -3.08 4.46 -5.71
N VAL A 348 -2.09 4.43 -6.61
CA VAL A 348 -0.72 4.04 -6.29
C VAL A 348 -0.01 5.15 -5.49
N ARG A 349 -0.29 6.42 -5.77
CA ARG A 349 0.22 7.57 -4.98
C ARG A 349 -0.30 7.55 -3.56
N GLU A 350 -1.57 7.20 -3.34
CA GLU A 350 -2.18 7.05 -2.01
C GLU A 350 -1.49 5.97 -1.16
N PHE A 351 -0.97 4.92 -1.79
CA PHE A 351 -0.16 3.90 -1.13
C PHE A 351 1.30 4.32 -0.93
N ALA A 352 1.89 5.02 -1.90
CA ALA A 352 3.30 5.39 -1.88
C ALA A 352 3.60 6.47 -0.82
N LEU A 353 2.71 7.44 -0.63
CA LEU A 353 2.91 8.54 0.31
C LEU A 353 3.13 8.08 1.77
N PRO A 354 2.28 7.23 2.36
CA PRO A 354 2.50 6.74 3.72
C PRO A 354 3.78 5.90 3.83
N ILE A 355 4.17 5.16 2.77
CA ILE A 355 5.44 4.43 2.75
C ILE A 355 6.63 5.39 2.81
N ILE A 356 6.64 6.48 2.03
CA ILE A 356 7.70 7.49 2.07
C ILE A 356 7.83 8.06 3.49
N ILE A 357 6.72 8.47 4.09
CA ILE A 357 6.70 8.99 5.46
C ILE A 357 7.23 7.96 6.45
N GLY A 358 6.74 6.73 6.37
CA GLY A 358 7.13 5.65 7.25
C GLY A 358 8.58 5.22 7.13
N LEU A 359 9.15 5.19 5.91
CA LEU A 359 10.57 4.93 5.68
C LEU A 359 11.47 5.96 6.37
N LEU A 360 11.13 7.23 6.25
CA LEU A 360 11.86 8.33 6.90
C LEU A 360 11.75 8.22 8.44
N CYS A 361 10.55 7.97 8.97
CA CYS A 361 10.31 7.80 10.40
C CYS A 361 11.04 6.57 10.95
N GLY A 362 10.93 5.42 10.29
CA GLY A 362 11.57 4.16 10.72
C GLY A 362 13.09 4.23 10.67
N THR A 363 13.67 4.92 9.69
CA THR A 363 15.12 5.15 9.65
C THR A 363 15.56 6.06 10.80
N TYR A 364 14.82 7.12 11.05
CA TYR A 364 15.08 8.02 12.16
C TYR A 364 15.00 7.28 13.50
N SER A 365 13.93 6.52 13.75
CA SER A 365 13.73 5.81 15.02
C SER A 365 14.77 4.72 15.23
N SER A 366 15.13 3.97 14.21
CA SER A 366 16.14 2.91 14.28
C SER A 366 17.52 3.47 14.64
N ILE A 367 17.94 4.58 14.04
CA ILE A 367 19.26 5.19 14.25
C ILE A 367 19.31 5.94 15.58
N PHE A 368 18.32 6.77 15.89
CA PHE A 368 18.40 7.73 17.01
C PHE A 368 17.70 7.24 18.29
N LEU A 369 16.63 6.44 18.17
CA LEU A 369 15.79 6.08 19.31
C LEU A 369 15.98 4.64 19.78
N ALA A 370 16.01 3.65 18.90
CA ALA A 370 16.02 2.24 19.28
C ALA A 370 17.19 1.86 20.20
N GLY A 371 18.42 2.24 19.83
CA GLY A 371 19.59 2.05 20.68
C GLY A 371 19.55 2.85 21.96
N SER A 372 18.99 4.05 21.90
CA SER A 372 18.81 4.95 23.07
C SER A 372 17.80 4.38 24.08
N PHE A 373 16.72 3.76 23.61
CA PHE A 373 15.76 3.05 24.47
C PHE A 373 16.40 1.85 25.15
N TRP A 374 17.23 1.07 24.45
CA TRP A 374 17.94 -0.04 25.05
C TRP A 374 18.88 0.44 26.18
N CYS A 375 19.64 1.52 25.97
CA CYS A 375 20.43 2.14 27.05
C CYS A 375 19.57 2.63 28.20
N LEU A 376 18.38 3.19 27.94
CA LEU A 376 17.46 3.65 28.97
C LEU A 376 16.96 2.50 29.85
N PHE A 377 16.53 1.40 29.24
CA PHE A 377 16.05 0.22 29.97
C PHE A 377 17.16 -0.50 30.76
N ARG A 378 18.40 -0.44 30.27
CA ARG A 378 19.55 -0.97 31.00
C ARG A 378 19.91 -0.09 32.20
N GLY A 379 19.47 1.15 32.26
CA GLY A 379 19.65 2.10 33.35
C GLY A 379 21.11 2.35 33.68
N LYS A 380 21.46 2.47 34.96
CA LYS A 380 22.85 2.72 35.44
C LYS A 380 23.85 1.65 34.96
N LYS A 381 23.40 0.45 34.58
CA LYS A 381 24.25 -0.59 34.01
C LYS A 381 24.75 -0.26 32.62
N ALA A 382 24.14 0.69 31.91
CA ALA A 382 24.59 1.15 30.59
C ALA A 382 25.91 1.94 30.66
N ASP A 383 26.16 2.60 31.77
CA ASP A 383 27.40 3.38 32.00
C ASP A 383 28.49 2.55 32.69
N ALA A 384 28.21 1.30 33.10
CA ALA A 384 29.18 0.37 33.60
C ALA A 384 29.93 -0.33 32.45
N LYS A 385 31.24 -0.59 32.68
CA LYS A 385 32.02 -1.39 31.72
C LYS A 385 31.42 -2.80 31.61
N VAL A 386 31.37 -3.29 30.37
CA VAL A 386 30.94 -4.67 30.10
C VAL A 386 32.03 -5.63 30.59
N LYS A 387 31.66 -6.58 31.43
CA LYS A 387 32.57 -7.61 31.96
C LYS A 387 32.81 -8.72 30.94
#